data_d6054b84aa339451d3263075f929fe41
#
_entry.id   d6054b84aa339451d3263075f929fe41
#
_cell.length_a   1.000
_cell.length_b   1.000
_cell.length_c   1.000
_cell.angle_alpha   90.00
_cell.angle_beta   90.00
_cell.angle_gamma   90.00
#
_symmetry.space_group_name_H-M   'P 1'
#
loop_
_entity.id
_entity.type
_entity.pdbx_description
1 polymer ?
#
loop_
_entity_poly.entity_id
_entity_poly.type
_entity_poly.pdbx_seq_one_letter_code
_entity_poly.pdbx_strand_id
1 'polypeptide(L)'
;TKAIEAYAQKTEGKDFKLQPYDRFYYSAKMKKEMRNITDDEIKPYFNIDSVQVNGVFYAAHRVYGLNFKQRKDIPSYHPDMKVFEASDKNGKPIALFYSDYFRRPTKRGGAWMSAFAKQSKQRGQLPIIYNVCNNAKAPEGQPSLITWDEVTTLFHEFGLALHGIISDCKNNTLSGTAVARDFVEMPSQFNESFASIPVIFDHYARHTETGAAVPADLKERMLKSISFQ
;
A
#
# COMPACT_ATOMS: atom_id res chain seq x y z
N THR A 1 22.07 14.06 -2.69
CA THR A 1 22.74 14.41 -3.96
C THR A 1 24.25 14.17 -3.88
N LYS A 2 24.98 14.73 -2.90
CA LYS A 2 26.47 14.54 -2.76
C LYS A 2 26.87 13.06 -2.65
N ALA A 3 26.15 12.22 -1.91
CA ALA A 3 26.43 10.79 -1.78
C ALA A 3 26.27 10.04 -3.12
N ILE A 4 25.23 10.40 -3.88
CA ILE A 4 24.97 9.81 -5.21
C ILE A 4 26.06 10.22 -6.20
N GLU A 5 26.51 11.47 -6.17
CA GLU A 5 27.58 11.96 -7.02
C GLU A 5 28.92 11.25 -6.68
N ALA A 6 29.26 11.14 -5.40
CA ALA A 6 30.43 10.39 -4.95
C ALA A 6 30.39 8.91 -5.36
N TYR A 7 29.20 8.31 -5.34
CA TYR A 7 28.98 6.94 -5.84
C TYR A 7 29.21 6.86 -7.36
N ALA A 8 28.61 7.78 -8.13
CA ALA A 8 28.77 7.84 -9.58
C ALA A 8 30.24 8.05 -9.98
N GLN A 9 30.97 8.91 -9.28
CA GLN A 9 32.40 9.14 -9.50
C GLN A 9 33.28 7.91 -9.28
N LYS A 10 32.88 6.96 -8.44
CA LYS A 10 33.60 5.68 -8.29
C LYS A 10 33.49 4.80 -9.54
N THR A 11 32.35 4.92 -10.26
CA THR A 11 32.04 4.09 -11.44
C THR A 11 32.51 4.74 -12.75
N GLU A 12 32.32 6.06 -12.90
CA GLU A 12 32.52 6.78 -14.14
C GLU A 12 33.83 7.59 -14.14
N GLY A 13 34.45 7.79 -12.98
CA GLY A 13 35.67 8.59 -12.82
C GLY A 13 35.45 9.89 -12.06
N LYS A 14 36.57 10.41 -11.48
CA LYS A 14 36.50 11.58 -10.57
C LYS A 14 36.00 12.88 -11.21
N ASP A 15 36.08 12.98 -12.53
CA ASP A 15 35.64 14.17 -13.28
C ASP A 15 34.14 14.14 -13.62
N PHE A 16 33.47 13.04 -13.31
CA PHE A 16 32.01 12.90 -13.55
C PHE A 16 31.24 13.90 -12.69
N LYS A 17 30.36 14.67 -13.34
CA LYS A 17 29.42 15.60 -12.67
C LYS A 17 28.00 15.10 -12.84
N LEU A 18 27.37 14.77 -11.72
CA LEU A 18 26.00 14.28 -11.67
C LEU A 18 25.03 15.35 -12.19
N GLN A 19 24.34 15.03 -13.29
CA GLN A 19 23.26 15.86 -13.83
C GLN A 19 21.91 15.48 -13.20
N PRO A 20 20.89 16.38 -13.23
CA PRO A 20 19.56 16.08 -12.68
C PRO A 20 18.93 14.80 -13.21
N TYR A 21 19.11 14.49 -14.51
CA TYR A 21 18.57 13.29 -15.15
C TYR A 21 19.32 12.01 -14.76
N ASP A 22 20.54 12.08 -14.28
CA ASP A 22 21.35 10.93 -13.83
C ASP A 22 20.95 10.45 -12.42
N ARG A 23 20.31 11.34 -11.65
CA ARG A 23 20.07 11.14 -10.22
C ARG A 23 19.34 9.84 -9.92
N PHE A 24 18.28 9.55 -10.67
CA PHE A 24 17.48 8.33 -10.44
C PHE A 24 18.28 7.07 -10.77
N TYR A 25 19.04 7.07 -11.86
CA TYR A 25 19.86 5.94 -12.27
C TYR A 25 20.92 5.59 -11.24
N TYR A 26 21.77 6.55 -10.84
CA TYR A 26 22.82 6.29 -9.85
C TYR A 26 22.27 6.08 -8.45
N SER A 27 21.16 6.69 -8.09
CA SER A 27 20.47 6.41 -6.83
C SER A 27 19.99 4.96 -6.79
N ALA A 28 19.41 4.44 -7.87
CA ALA A 28 18.97 3.05 -7.96
C ALA A 28 20.15 2.07 -7.89
N LYS A 29 21.25 2.35 -8.61
CA LYS A 29 22.49 1.55 -8.52
C LYS A 29 23.09 1.54 -7.12
N MET A 30 23.24 2.72 -6.52
CA MET A 30 23.77 2.86 -5.16
C MET A 30 22.89 2.12 -4.15
N LYS A 31 21.55 2.28 -4.26
CA LYS A 31 20.61 1.55 -3.42
C LYS A 31 20.75 0.03 -3.59
N LYS A 32 20.88 -0.46 -4.82
CA LYS A 32 21.05 -1.90 -5.09
C LYS A 32 22.32 -2.46 -4.45
N GLU A 33 23.46 -1.77 -4.58
CA GLU A 33 24.72 -2.19 -3.96
C GLU A 33 24.71 -2.10 -2.43
N MET A 34 24.16 -1.02 -1.88
CA MET A 34 24.10 -0.83 -0.42
C MET A 34 23.12 -1.79 0.26
N ARG A 35 22.04 -2.15 -0.43
CA ARG A 35 20.98 -3.00 0.11
C ARG A 35 21.36 -4.47 0.10
N ASN A 36 22.16 -4.91 -0.87
CA ASN A 36 22.44 -6.33 -1.13
C ASN A 36 21.16 -7.20 -1.05
N ILE A 37 20.05 -6.66 -1.59
CA ILE A 37 18.73 -7.28 -1.63
C ILE A 37 18.15 -7.08 -3.02
N THR A 38 17.63 -8.14 -3.61
CA THR A 38 16.87 -8.10 -4.86
C THR A 38 15.37 -8.25 -4.59
N ASP A 39 14.55 -7.71 -5.49
CA ASP A 39 13.10 -7.93 -5.42
C ASP A 39 12.76 -9.43 -5.44
N ASP A 40 13.53 -10.24 -6.15
CA ASP A 40 13.32 -11.69 -6.25
C ASP A 40 13.50 -12.42 -4.92
N GLU A 41 14.36 -11.90 -4.01
CA GLU A 41 14.53 -12.46 -2.66
C GLU A 41 13.35 -12.16 -1.74
N ILE A 42 12.68 -11.00 -1.91
CA ILE A 42 11.63 -10.55 -0.99
C ILE A 42 10.20 -10.77 -1.49
N LYS A 43 9.97 -10.73 -2.81
CA LYS A 43 8.65 -10.94 -3.42
C LYS A 43 7.93 -12.21 -2.96
N PRO A 44 8.60 -13.37 -2.76
CA PRO A 44 7.92 -14.58 -2.29
C PRO A 44 7.17 -14.44 -0.97
N TYR A 45 7.49 -13.41 -0.19
CA TYR A 45 6.85 -13.12 1.11
C TYR A 45 5.69 -12.12 1.00
N PHE A 46 5.46 -11.51 -0.16
CA PHE A 46 4.46 -10.47 -0.33
C PHE A 46 3.39 -10.86 -1.35
N ASN A 47 2.55 -11.81 -0.94
CA ASN A 47 1.32 -12.11 -1.66
C ASN A 47 0.33 -10.95 -1.45
N ILE A 48 -0.21 -10.38 -2.52
CA ILE A 48 -1.09 -9.20 -2.47
C ILE A 48 -2.31 -9.41 -1.57
N ASP A 49 -2.89 -10.60 -1.58
CA ASP A 49 -4.07 -10.91 -0.75
C ASP A 49 -3.69 -11.00 0.73
N SER A 50 -2.53 -11.59 1.04
CA SER A 50 -1.99 -11.61 2.40
C SER A 50 -1.65 -10.21 2.88
N VAL A 51 -1.00 -9.39 2.05
CA VAL A 51 -0.71 -8.00 2.38
C VAL A 51 -2.00 -7.22 2.67
N GLN A 52 -3.06 -7.42 1.85
CA GLN A 52 -4.34 -6.76 2.09
C GLN A 52 -5.00 -7.20 3.40
N VAL A 53 -5.16 -8.51 3.59
CA VAL A 53 -5.96 -9.03 4.71
C VAL A 53 -5.15 -9.09 6.00
N ASN A 54 -3.95 -9.67 5.95
CA ASN A 54 -3.11 -9.89 7.12
C ASN A 54 -2.18 -8.71 7.43
N GLY A 55 -2.02 -7.75 6.52
CA GLY A 55 -1.26 -6.52 6.71
C GLY A 55 -2.19 -5.33 6.93
N VAL A 56 -2.76 -4.84 5.87
CA VAL A 56 -3.54 -3.59 5.83
C VAL A 56 -4.78 -3.65 6.74
N PHE A 57 -5.61 -4.69 6.60
CA PHE A 57 -6.82 -4.84 7.44
C PHE A 57 -6.47 -5.20 8.88
N TYR A 58 -5.43 -6.00 9.08
CA TYR A 58 -4.95 -6.31 10.44
C TYR A 58 -4.46 -5.05 11.16
N ALA A 59 -3.71 -4.18 10.48
CA ALA A 59 -3.30 -2.90 11.05
C ALA A 59 -4.51 -2.03 11.42
N ALA A 60 -5.50 -1.91 10.54
CA ALA A 60 -6.72 -1.17 10.82
C ALA A 60 -7.53 -1.75 11.98
N HIS A 61 -7.56 -3.08 12.10
CA HIS A 61 -8.18 -3.74 13.26
C HIS A 61 -7.45 -3.38 14.56
N ARG A 62 -6.12 -3.48 14.57
CA ARG A 62 -5.30 -3.23 15.78
C ARG A 62 -5.35 -1.77 16.24
N VAL A 63 -5.40 -0.82 15.30
CA VAL A 63 -5.33 0.62 15.59
C VAL A 63 -6.72 1.23 15.81
N TYR A 64 -7.68 0.86 14.98
CA TYR A 64 -9.01 1.51 14.94
C TYR A 64 -10.17 0.59 15.34
N GLY A 65 -9.92 -0.70 15.58
CA GLY A 65 -10.95 -1.68 15.90
C GLY A 65 -11.87 -2.04 14.72
N LEU A 66 -11.42 -1.77 13.49
CA LEU A 66 -12.21 -2.05 12.29
C LEU A 66 -12.11 -3.53 11.89
N ASN A 67 -13.22 -4.07 11.39
CA ASN A 67 -13.28 -5.42 10.83
C ASN A 67 -13.69 -5.35 9.36
N PHE A 68 -13.15 -6.25 8.53
CA PHE A 68 -13.43 -6.31 7.10
C PHE A 68 -13.90 -7.70 6.73
N LYS A 69 -15.12 -7.78 6.15
CA LYS A 69 -15.72 -9.03 5.67
C LYS A 69 -15.93 -8.96 4.17
N GLN A 70 -15.37 -9.91 3.43
CA GLN A 70 -15.59 -9.96 1.98
C GLN A 70 -17.07 -10.23 1.66
N ARG A 71 -17.61 -9.47 0.73
CA ARG A 71 -18.99 -9.53 0.25
C ARG A 71 -19.01 -9.96 -1.22
N LYS A 72 -19.28 -11.24 -1.45
CA LYS A 72 -19.39 -11.82 -2.82
C LYS A 72 -20.76 -11.61 -3.45
N ASP A 73 -21.73 -11.22 -2.65
CA ASP A 73 -23.13 -10.93 -3.02
C ASP A 73 -23.30 -9.50 -3.55
N ILE A 74 -22.32 -8.62 -3.34
CA ILE A 74 -22.37 -7.24 -3.85
C ILE A 74 -21.66 -7.19 -5.21
N PRO A 75 -22.33 -6.64 -6.25
CA PRO A 75 -21.73 -6.55 -7.58
C PRO A 75 -20.50 -5.65 -7.62
N SER A 76 -19.53 -6.04 -8.46
CA SER A 76 -18.35 -5.25 -8.79
C SER A 76 -18.34 -4.95 -10.29
N TYR A 77 -17.68 -3.89 -10.71
CA TYR A 77 -17.56 -3.52 -12.12
C TYR A 77 -16.48 -4.31 -12.88
N HIS A 78 -15.70 -5.14 -12.18
CA HIS A 78 -14.69 -6.00 -12.79
C HIS A 78 -14.50 -7.27 -11.95
N PRO A 79 -14.30 -8.45 -12.57
CA PRO A 79 -14.18 -9.74 -11.84
C PRO A 79 -12.99 -9.81 -10.89
N ASP A 80 -11.90 -9.08 -11.16
CA ASP A 80 -10.72 -9.05 -10.29
C ASP A 80 -10.87 -8.15 -9.06
N MET A 81 -11.95 -7.39 -8.99
CA MET A 81 -12.27 -6.56 -7.84
C MET A 81 -12.80 -7.37 -6.67
N LYS A 82 -12.38 -6.99 -5.48
CA LYS A 82 -12.96 -7.52 -4.24
C LYS A 82 -13.74 -6.45 -3.50
N VAL A 83 -14.87 -6.82 -2.94
CA VAL A 83 -15.72 -5.93 -2.16
C VAL A 83 -15.70 -6.39 -0.70
N PHE A 84 -15.52 -5.45 0.22
CA PHE A 84 -15.50 -5.70 1.66
C PHE A 84 -16.48 -4.77 2.37
N GLU A 85 -17.22 -5.31 3.32
CA GLU A 85 -17.94 -4.54 4.29
C GLU A 85 -17.02 -4.22 5.45
N ALA A 86 -16.84 -2.93 5.74
CA ALA A 86 -16.13 -2.47 6.92
C ALA A 86 -17.14 -2.27 8.06
N SER A 87 -16.82 -2.80 9.24
CA SER A 87 -17.60 -2.64 10.47
C SER A 87 -16.74 -2.14 11.62
N ASP A 88 -17.38 -1.48 12.60
CA ASP A 88 -16.75 -1.05 13.83
C ASP A 88 -16.47 -2.23 14.77
N LYS A 89 -15.90 -1.95 15.94
CA LYS A 89 -15.59 -2.95 16.98
C LYS A 89 -16.82 -3.70 17.53
N ASN A 90 -18.03 -3.17 17.33
CA ASN A 90 -19.28 -3.76 17.76
C ASN A 90 -19.97 -4.56 16.62
N GLY A 91 -19.32 -4.65 15.47
CA GLY A 91 -19.86 -5.32 14.28
C GLY A 91 -20.88 -4.48 13.49
N LYS A 92 -21.05 -3.20 13.81
CA LYS A 92 -21.94 -2.32 13.06
C LYS A 92 -21.29 -1.94 11.72
N PRO A 93 -21.95 -2.19 10.57
CA PRO A 93 -21.46 -1.75 9.27
C PRO A 93 -21.29 -0.22 9.21
N ILE A 94 -20.15 0.24 8.73
CA ILE A 94 -19.81 1.66 8.60
C ILE A 94 -19.43 2.08 7.18
N ALA A 95 -19.02 1.15 6.32
CA ALA A 95 -18.63 1.45 4.94
C ALA A 95 -18.66 0.20 4.04
N LEU A 96 -18.66 0.43 2.72
CA LEU A 96 -18.18 -0.56 1.74
C LEU A 96 -16.81 -0.11 1.22
N PHE A 97 -15.93 -1.08 1.08
CA PHE A 97 -14.59 -0.89 0.52
C PHE A 97 -14.38 -1.79 -0.68
N TYR A 98 -13.96 -1.20 -1.81
CA TYR A 98 -13.66 -1.89 -3.05
C TYR A 98 -12.15 -1.85 -3.31
N SER A 99 -11.53 -3.00 -3.56
CA SER A 99 -10.12 -3.09 -3.95
C SER A 99 -9.98 -3.52 -5.40
N ASP A 100 -9.40 -2.63 -6.23
CA ASP A 100 -9.15 -2.82 -7.65
C ASP A 100 -7.65 -2.73 -7.91
N TYR A 101 -6.92 -3.80 -7.64
CA TYR A 101 -5.47 -3.76 -7.51
C TYR A 101 -4.70 -4.15 -8.78
N PHE A 102 -5.34 -4.81 -9.75
CA PHE A 102 -4.63 -5.32 -10.92
C PHE A 102 -4.75 -4.40 -12.13
N ARG A 103 -3.63 -4.28 -12.88
CA ARG A 103 -3.60 -3.50 -14.12
C ARG A 103 -4.44 -4.13 -15.21
N ARG A 104 -4.98 -3.30 -16.10
CA ARG A 104 -5.66 -3.70 -17.33
C ARG A 104 -5.62 -2.57 -18.37
N PRO A 105 -5.80 -2.84 -19.68
CA PRO A 105 -5.65 -1.84 -20.75
C PRO A 105 -6.53 -0.59 -20.59
N THR A 106 -7.72 -0.74 -20.03
CA THR A 106 -8.69 0.36 -19.83
C THR A 106 -8.44 1.18 -18.58
N LYS A 107 -7.42 0.86 -17.79
CA LYS A 107 -7.12 1.47 -16.50
C LYS A 107 -5.98 2.46 -16.62
N ARG A 108 -6.14 3.67 -16.06
CA ARG A 108 -5.07 4.65 -15.96
C ARG A 108 -3.98 4.14 -15.01
N GLY A 109 -2.71 4.43 -15.31
CA GLY A 109 -1.58 4.08 -14.45
C GLY A 109 -1.57 4.85 -13.13
N GLY A 110 -0.71 4.39 -12.20
CA GLY A 110 -0.59 4.91 -10.84
C GLY A 110 -1.50 4.21 -9.85
N ALA A 111 -1.62 4.77 -8.65
CA ALA A 111 -2.53 4.31 -7.62
C ALA A 111 -3.35 5.50 -7.10
N TRP A 112 -4.56 5.26 -6.62
CA TRP A 112 -5.40 6.31 -6.03
C TRP A 112 -6.53 5.72 -5.20
N MET A 113 -7.01 6.54 -4.27
CA MET A 113 -8.27 6.36 -3.57
C MET A 113 -9.34 7.29 -4.15
N SER A 114 -10.60 6.83 -4.18
CA SER A 114 -11.75 7.69 -4.41
C SER A 114 -13.03 7.09 -3.79
N ALA A 115 -14.17 7.74 -4.00
CA ALA A 115 -15.44 7.33 -3.42
C ALA A 115 -16.54 7.30 -4.48
N PHE A 116 -17.33 6.22 -4.51
CA PHE A 116 -18.61 6.19 -5.22
C PHE A 116 -19.68 6.97 -4.45
N ALA A 117 -19.61 6.91 -3.11
CA ALA A 117 -20.47 7.66 -2.23
C ALA A 117 -19.65 8.16 -1.03
N LYS A 118 -19.71 9.46 -0.75
CA LYS A 118 -19.09 10.06 0.43
C LYS A 118 -20.01 9.97 1.63
N GLN A 119 -19.43 9.83 2.82
CA GLN A 119 -20.18 9.81 4.08
C GLN A 119 -20.97 11.12 4.30
N SER A 120 -22.19 11.03 4.85
CA SER A 120 -22.99 12.19 5.25
C SER A 120 -23.96 11.82 6.36
N LYS A 121 -23.84 12.44 7.54
CA LYS A 121 -24.84 12.32 8.61
C LYS A 121 -26.19 12.89 8.20
N GLN A 122 -26.18 14.02 7.49
CA GLN A 122 -27.41 14.68 7.05
C GLN A 122 -28.29 13.78 6.16
N ARG A 123 -27.65 12.89 5.37
CA ARG A 123 -28.34 11.98 4.44
C ARG A 123 -28.46 10.57 4.99
N GLY A 124 -27.92 10.28 6.18
CA GLY A 124 -27.79 8.91 6.67
C GLY A 124 -26.97 8.00 5.76
N GLN A 125 -26.03 8.60 4.99
CA GLN A 125 -25.29 7.91 3.95
C GLN A 125 -23.96 7.40 4.48
N LEU A 126 -23.76 6.06 4.38
CA LEU A 126 -22.45 5.42 4.61
C LEU A 126 -21.55 5.60 3.38
N PRO A 127 -20.25 5.69 3.57
CA PRO A 127 -19.29 5.82 2.47
C PRO A 127 -19.13 4.52 1.69
N ILE A 128 -18.92 4.66 0.38
CA ILE A 128 -18.50 3.58 -0.53
C ILE A 128 -17.18 4.02 -1.13
N ILE A 129 -16.11 3.45 -0.63
CA ILE A 129 -14.73 3.84 -0.93
C ILE A 129 -14.07 2.79 -1.82
N TYR A 130 -13.20 3.22 -2.71
CA TYR A 130 -12.40 2.30 -3.50
C TYR A 130 -10.95 2.72 -3.61
N ASN A 131 -10.07 1.73 -3.60
CA ASN A 131 -8.65 1.87 -3.93
C ASN A 131 -8.37 1.21 -5.27
N VAL A 132 -7.57 1.88 -6.07
CA VAL A 132 -7.09 1.40 -7.36
C VAL A 132 -5.57 1.36 -7.35
N CYS A 133 -5.00 0.23 -7.77
CA CYS A 133 -3.58 0.07 -8.04
C CYS A 133 -3.38 -0.55 -9.43
N ASN A 134 -2.14 -0.73 -9.85
CA ASN A 134 -1.79 -1.29 -11.16
C ASN A 134 -0.73 -2.41 -11.03
N ASN A 135 -0.91 -3.28 -10.04
CA ASN A 135 -0.01 -4.41 -9.81
C ASN A 135 -0.13 -5.46 -10.92
N ALA A 136 0.92 -6.21 -11.16
CA ALA A 136 0.88 -7.32 -12.10
C ALA A 136 0.01 -8.45 -11.53
N LYS A 137 -0.92 -8.96 -12.35
CA LYS A 137 -1.72 -10.14 -12.01
C LYS A 137 -0.95 -11.39 -12.43
N ALA A 138 -0.82 -12.35 -11.52
CA ALA A 138 -0.27 -13.66 -11.85
C ALA A 138 -1.24 -14.47 -12.73
N PRO A 139 -0.76 -15.49 -13.46
CA PRO A 139 -1.61 -16.45 -14.12
C PRO A 139 -2.63 -17.07 -13.16
N GLU A 140 -3.74 -17.56 -13.71
CA GLU A 140 -4.78 -18.22 -12.92
C GLU A 140 -4.21 -19.37 -12.08
N GLY A 141 -4.62 -19.45 -10.82
CA GLY A 141 -4.14 -20.45 -9.86
C GLY A 141 -2.78 -20.14 -9.23
N GLN A 142 -2.11 -19.04 -9.61
CA GLN A 142 -0.85 -18.62 -9.00
C GLN A 142 -1.05 -17.37 -8.13
N PRO A 143 -0.28 -17.23 -7.03
CA PRO A 143 -0.33 -16.04 -6.19
C PRO A 143 0.29 -14.83 -6.89
N SER A 144 -0.36 -13.68 -6.80
CA SER A 144 0.21 -12.41 -7.28
C SER A 144 1.16 -11.85 -6.23
N LEU A 145 2.44 -11.86 -6.55
CA LEU A 145 3.50 -11.37 -5.69
C LEU A 145 3.85 -9.92 -6.05
N ILE A 146 4.04 -9.10 -5.03
CA ILE A 146 4.31 -7.66 -5.19
C ILE A 146 5.65 -7.25 -4.58
N THR A 147 6.18 -6.13 -5.04
CA THR A 147 7.41 -5.53 -4.51
C THR A 147 7.16 -4.83 -3.18
N TRP A 148 8.22 -4.46 -2.47
CA TRP A 148 8.09 -3.65 -1.25
C TRP A 148 7.46 -2.27 -1.51
N ASP A 149 7.80 -1.63 -2.63
CA ASP A 149 7.20 -0.34 -3.01
C ASP A 149 5.70 -0.48 -3.29
N GLU A 150 5.26 -1.62 -3.85
CA GLU A 150 3.84 -1.93 -4.04
C GLU A 150 3.14 -2.25 -2.71
N VAL A 151 3.83 -2.89 -1.74
CA VAL A 151 3.31 -3.07 -0.38
C VAL A 151 3.06 -1.72 0.29
N THR A 152 4.04 -0.82 0.27
CA THR A 152 3.88 0.52 0.86
C THR A 152 2.79 1.33 0.18
N THR A 153 2.64 1.19 -1.15
CA THR A 153 1.54 1.81 -1.90
C THR A 153 0.16 1.29 -1.43
N LEU A 154 0.02 -0.01 -1.16
CA LEU A 154 -1.24 -0.56 -0.61
C LEU A 154 -1.59 0.04 0.75
N PHE A 155 -0.60 0.19 1.64
CA PHE A 155 -0.80 0.85 2.94
C PHE A 155 -1.14 2.34 2.76
N HIS A 156 -0.48 3.05 1.84
CA HIS A 156 -0.74 4.44 1.50
C HIS A 156 -2.18 4.66 1.06
N GLU A 157 -2.59 3.98 -0.01
CA GLU A 157 -3.94 4.13 -0.58
C GLU A 157 -5.02 3.73 0.43
N PHE A 158 -4.73 2.75 1.27
CA PHE A 158 -5.65 2.38 2.32
C PHE A 158 -5.71 3.41 3.45
N GLY A 159 -4.63 4.14 3.72
CA GLY A 159 -4.64 5.29 4.62
C GLY A 159 -5.61 6.40 4.18
N LEU A 160 -5.62 6.69 2.86
CA LEU A 160 -6.64 7.56 2.25
C LEU A 160 -8.04 6.94 2.34
N ALA A 161 -8.16 5.63 2.12
CA ALA A 161 -9.44 4.92 2.25
C ALA A 161 -9.97 4.99 3.68
N LEU A 162 -9.13 4.81 4.70
CA LEU A 162 -9.49 4.96 6.11
C LEU A 162 -10.02 6.36 6.40
N HIS A 163 -9.40 7.41 5.84
CA HIS A 163 -9.89 8.78 5.96
C HIS A 163 -11.33 8.92 5.45
N GLY A 164 -11.69 8.21 4.37
CA GLY A 164 -13.07 8.14 3.87
C GLY A 164 -14.00 7.27 4.71
N ILE A 165 -13.53 6.07 5.13
CA ILE A 165 -14.31 5.05 5.85
C ILE A 165 -14.74 5.55 7.24
N ILE A 166 -13.81 6.15 8.00
CA ILE A 166 -14.07 6.63 9.37
C ILE A 166 -14.58 8.07 9.44
N SER A 167 -14.84 8.70 8.31
CA SER A 167 -15.36 10.06 8.26
C SER A 167 -16.72 10.15 8.96
N ASP A 168 -16.93 11.21 9.73
CA ASP A 168 -18.13 11.41 10.53
C ASP A 168 -18.63 12.87 10.43
N CYS A 169 -18.76 13.36 9.19
CA CYS A 169 -19.15 14.72 8.87
C CYS A 169 -20.67 14.87 8.68
N LYS A 170 -21.20 16.07 9.00
CA LYS A 170 -22.60 16.40 8.71
C LYS A 170 -22.85 16.38 7.19
N ASN A 171 -21.99 17.06 6.43
CA ASN A 171 -22.12 17.25 4.98
C ASN A 171 -21.08 16.41 4.23
N ASN A 172 -21.49 15.76 3.15
CA ASN A 172 -20.61 14.94 2.31
C ASN A 172 -19.51 15.74 1.60
N THR A 173 -19.70 17.05 1.38
CA THR A 173 -18.71 17.93 0.77
C THR A 173 -17.47 18.16 1.64
N LEU A 174 -17.57 17.87 2.94
CA LEU A 174 -16.49 18.04 3.92
C LEU A 174 -15.98 16.70 4.46
N SER A 175 -16.43 15.57 3.89
CA SER A 175 -16.08 14.25 4.40
C SER A 175 -14.89 13.62 3.66
N GLY A 176 -14.18 12.76 4.37
CA GLY A 176 -13.05 12.02 3.85
C GLY A 176 -11.91 12.94 3.40
N THR A 177 -11.43 12.71 2.18
CA THR A 177 -10.30 13.46 1.60
C THR A 177 -10.65 14.87 1.11
N ALA A 178 -11.86 15.38 1.43
CA ALA A 178 -12.25 16.77 1.16
C ALA A 178 -11.67 17.73 2.21
N VAL A 179 -10.37 17.77 2.32
CA VAL A 179 -9.57 18.57 3.29
C VAL A 179 -8.56 19.44 2.54
N ALA A 180 -7.84 20.29 3.28
CA ALA A 180 -6.76 21.09 2.70
C ALA A 180 -5.69 20.20 2.05
N ARG A 181 -5.14 20.67 0.92
CA ARG A 181 -4.24 19.87 0.09
C ARG A 181 -2.93 19.47 0.79
N ASP A 182 -2.44 20.31 1.68
CA ASP A 182 -1.24 20.07 2.50
C ASP A 182 -1.47 19.08 3.64
N PHE A 183 -2.75 18.75 3.94
CA PHE A 183 -3.12 17.77 4.96
C PHE A 183 -3.53 16.41 4.38
N VAL A 184 -4.03 16.36 3.15
CA VAL A 184 -4.70 15.17 2.59
C VAL A 184 -3.86 13.90 2.63
N GLU A 185 -2.54 14.03 2.47
CA GLU A 185 -1.60 12.88 2.46
C GLU A 185 -1.07 12.52 3.85
N MET A 186 -1.41 13.26 4.90
CA MET A 186 -0.94 12.91 6.26
C MET A 186 -1.45 11.54 6.72
N PRO A 187 -2.73 11.17 6.55
CA PRO A 187 -3.21 9.84 6.92
C PRO A 187 -2.59 8.71 6.12
N SER A 188 -2.33 8.91 4.82
CA SER A 188 -1.71 7.92 3.96
C SER A 188 -0.24 7.69 4.32
N GLN A 189 0.55 8.74 4.46
CA GLN A 189 1.95 8.68 4.85
C GLN A 189 2.12 8.11 6.27
N PHE A 190 1.22 8.45 7.18
CA PHE A 190 1.20 7.83 8.50
C PHE A 190 0.93 6.32 8.42
N ASN A 191 -0.02 5.91 7.58
CA ASN A 191 -0.39 4.51 7.41
C ASN A 191 0.71 3.67 6.74
N GLU A 192 1.54 4.25 5.87
CA GLU A 192 2.73 3.58 5.29
C GLU A 192 3.67 3.03 6.37
N SER A 193 3.82 3.77 7.49
CA SER A 193 4.71 3.36 8.56
C SER A 193 4.33 2.00 9.16
N PHE A 194 3.05 1.63 9.12
CA PHE A 194 2.57 0.36 9.64
C PHE A 194 3.10 -0.86 8.86
N ALA A 195 3.43 -0.69 7.59
CA ALA A 195 3.98 -1.77 6.77
C ALA A 195 5.25 -2.40 7.37
N SER A 196 6.09 -1.59 8.03
CA SER A 196 7.37 -2.02 8.61
C SER A 196 7.32 -2.30 10.11
N ILE A 197 6.20 -2.02 10.82
CA ILE A 197 6.08 -2.31 12.25
C ILE A 197 6.15 -3.84 12.47
N PRO A 198 7.06 -4.33 13.33
CA PRO A 198 7.35 -5.76 13.44
C PRO A 198 6.12 -6.63 13.65
N VAL A 199 5.20 -6.25 14.53
CA VAL A 199 3.98 -7.02 14.82
C VAL A 199 3.03 -7.12 13.63
N ILE A 200 3.02 -6.11 12.74
CA ILE A 200 2.21 -6.10 11.52
C ILE A 200 2.96 -6.82 10.41
N PHE A 201 4.24 -6.49 10.22
CA PHE A 201 5.09 -7.10 9.21
C PHE A 201 5.12 -8.63 9.34
N ASP A 202 5.40 -9.15 10.54
CA ASP A 202 5.48 -10.59 10.80
C ASP A 202 4.13 -11.31 10.63
N HIS A 203 3.02 -10.57 10.65
CA HIS A 203 1.70 -11.13 10.45
C HIS A 203 1.40 -11.38 8.96
N TYR A 204 1.81 -10.49 8.05
CA TYR A 204 1.50 -10.63 6.63
C TYR A 204 2.66 -11.14 5.77
N ALA A 205 3.91 -10.87 6.16
CA ALA A 205 5.09 -11.22 5.38
C ALA A 205 5.47 -12.69 5.60
N ARG A 206 4.79 -13.56 4.86
CA ARG A 206 4.96 -15.01 4.93
C ARG A 206 5.26 -15.56 3.54
N HIS A 207 6.21 -16.49 3.47
CA HIS A 207 6.54 -17.15 2.20
C HIS A 207 5.30 -17.86 1.64
N THR A 208 4.95 -17.53 0.42
CA THR A 208 3.67 -17.89 -0.19
C THR A 208 3.45 -19.40 -0.28
N GLU A 209 4.52 -20.18 -0.51
CA GLU A 209 4.42 -21.65 -0.64
C GLU A 209 4.56 -22.36 0.71
N THR A 210 5.46 -21.88 1.58
CA THR A 210 5.82 -22.59 2.82
C THR A 210 5.17 -22.02 4.08
N GLY A 211 4.65 -20.79 4.00
CA GLY A 211 4.15 -20.05 5.17
C GLY A 211 5.24 -19.56 6.13
N ALA A 212 6.52 -19.82 5.83
CA ALA A 212 7.63 -19.44 6.67
C ALA A 212 7.75 -17.91 6.83
N ALA A 213 8.21 -17.46 7.98
CA ALA A 213 8.54 -16.07 8.21
C ALA A 213 9.74 -15.64 7.36
N VAL A 214 9.85 -14.34 7.11
CA VAL A 214 11.05 -13.77 6.47
C VAL A 214 12.27 -14.07 7.35
N PRO A 215 13.38 -14.61 6.79
CA PRO A 215 14.61 -14.84 7.53
C PRO A 215 15.11 -13.57 8.22
N ALA A 216 15.65 -13.70 9.44
CA ALA A 216 16.00 -12.55 10.28
C ALA A 216 17.03 -11.61 9.60
N ASP A 217 18.03 -12.19 8.92
CA ASP A 217 19.03 -11.44 8.16
C ASP A 217 18.43 -10.67 6.97
N LEU A 218 17.52 -11.30 6.23
CA LEU A 218 16.80 -10.67 5.11
C LEU A 218 15.90 -9.53 5.61
N LYS A 219 15.18 -9.76 6.70
CA LYS A 219 14.35 -8.74 7.35
C LYS A 219 15.19 -7.54 7.81
N GLU A 220 16.33 -7.79 8.47
CA GLU A 220 17.24 -6.73 8.92
C GLU A 220 17.78 -5.91 7.75
N ARG A 221 18.27 -6.56 6.69
CA ARG A 221 18.73 -5.89 5.46
C ARG A 221 17.64 -5.04 4.84
N MET A 222 16.43 -5.57 4.76
CA MET A 222 15.27 -4.87 4.21
C MET A 222 14.91 -3.63 5.05
N LEU A 223 14.77 -3.76 6.37
CA LEU A 223 14.42 -2.64 7.25
C LEU A 223 15.50 -1.55 7.26
N LYS A 224 16.79 -1.91 7.24
CA LYS A 224 17.89 -0.95 7.06
C LYS A 224 17.79 -0.20 5.74
N SER A 225 17.32 -0.85 4.68
CA SER A 225 17.16 -0.23 3.37
C SER A 225 16.03 0.81 3.32
N ILE A 226 15.01 0.66 4.16
CA ILE A 226 13.85 1.57 4.25
C ILE A 226 14.26 2.86 5.00
N SER A 227 15.06 2.73 6.07
CA SER A 227 15.49 3.89 6.89
C SER A 227 16.47 4.83 6.19
N PHE A 228 16.87 4.55 4.94
CA PHE A 228 17.83 5.32 4.15
C PHE A 228 17.14 6.24 3.11
N GLN A 229 15.93 6.69 3.40
CA GLN A 229 15.24 7.66 2.53
C GLN A 229 15.60 9.11 2.85
#